data_7fe83e4c3bc37dbcf351333a52f68769
#
_entry.id   7fe83e4c3bc37dbcf351333a52f68769
#
_cell.length_a   1.000
_cell.length_b   1.000
_cell.length_c   1.000
_cell.angle_alpha   90.00
_cell.angle_beta   90.00
_cell.angle_gamma   90.00
#
_symmetry.space_group_name_H-M   'P 1'
#
loop_
_entity.id
_entity.type
_entity.pdbx_description
1 polymer ?
#
loop_
_entity_poly.entity_id
_entity_poly.type
_entity_poly.pdbx_seq_one_letter_code
_entity_poly.pdbx_strand_id
1 'polypeptide(L)'
;MAKEENNYAFIDGNNLYRGVNNSGWKIDFFRFRKWLKDKYGVDRAYYFIGLIPKEKDMYEALQKAGFTLIFKEVVYDGEGKPKGNCDADLVLRAARDVYEDSCKKLVLVTSDGDYACLVKFLQEKNKLKIILSPSVQKRCSILLKRTNAPITYLNDVKNKISLNNKEKAPIKDEP
;
A
#
# COMPACT_ATOMS: atom_id res chain seq x y z
N MET A 1 -4.70 4.39 29.05
CA MET A 1 -3.97 4.71 27.80
C MET A 1 -4.04 3.52 26.88
N ALA A 2 -4.60 3.67 25.70
CA ALA A 2 -4.50 2.64 24.69
C ALA A 2 -3.01 2.44 24.37
N LYS A 3 -2.53 1.20 24.51
CA LYS A 3 -1.14 0.84 24.18
C LYS A 3 -0.95 1.16 22.69
N GLU A 4 -0.09 2.11 22.35
CA GLU A 4 0.22 2.40 20.95
C GLU A 4 0.59 1.10 20.24
N GLU A 5 -0.21 0.71 19.25
CA GLU A 5 0.07 -0.47 18.47
C GLU A 5 1.20 -0.11 17.50
N ASN A 6 2.38 -0.63 17.71
CA ASN A 6 3.50 -0.49 16.79
C ASN A 6 3.33 -1.49 15.63
N ASN A 7 2.36 -1.23 14.75
CA ASN A 7 2.15 -2.02 13.53
C ASN A 7 2.85 -1.36 12.35
N TYR A 8 3.30 -2.16 11.39
CA TYR A 8 3.90 -1.67 10.17
C TYR A 8 3.01 -2.01 8.97
N ALA A 9 2.93 -1.10 8.00
CA ALA A 9 2.28 -1.35 6.73
C ALA A 9 3.32 -1.59 5.63
N PHE A 10 3.06 -2.59 4.80
CA PHE A 10 3.85 -2.94 3.63
C PHE A 10 2.97 -2.79 2.40
N ILE A 11 3.30 -1.82 1.55
CA ILE A 11 2.46 -1.38 0.45
C ILE A 11 3.14 -1.68 -0.86
N ASP A 12 2.52 -2.55 -1.66
CA ASP A 12 2.86 -2.71 -3.07
C ASP A 12 2.33 -1.49 -3.84
N GLY A 13 3.21 -0.53 -4.10
CA GLY A 13 2.84 0.76 -4.66
C GLY A 13 2.21 0.66 -6.06
N ASN A 14 2.72 -0.24 -6.90
CA ASN A 14 2.20 -0.45 -8.24
C ASN A 14 0.81 -1.10 -8.21
N ASN A 15 0.62 -2.09 -7.35
CA ASN A 15 -0.67 -2.75 -7.17
C ASN A 15 -1.72 -1.78 -6.58
N LEU A 16 -1.33 -0.94 -5.61
CA LEU A 16 -2.18 0.10 -5.06
C LEU A 16 -2.64 1.09 -6.15
N TYR A 17 -1.72 1.62 -6.92
CA TYR A 17 -2.01 2.57 -7.99
C TYR A 17 -2.96 1.98 -9.04
N ARG A 18 -2.66 0.78 -9.54
CA ARG A 18 -3.51 0.10 -10.54
C ARG A 18 -4.88 -0.23 -9.99
N GLY A 19 -4.97 -0.74 -8.78
CA GLY A 19 -6.24 -1.16 -8.18
C GLY A 19 -7.22 -0.02 -7.99
N VAL A 20 -6.76 1.12 -7.47
CA VAL A 20 -7.64 2.30 -7.27
C VAL A 20 -8.00 2.97 -8.58
N ASN A 21 -7.06 3.10 -9.52
CA ASN A 21 -7.34 3.68 -10.85
C ASN A 21 -8.33 2.84 -11.65
N ASN A 22 -8.20 1.52 -11.63
CA ASN A 22 -9.15 0.62 -12.28
C ASN A 22 -10.56 0.68 -11.66
N SER A 23 -10.68 1.20 -10.45
CA SER A 23 -11.94 1.43 -9.75
C SER A 23 -12.47 2.86 -9.94
N GLY A 24 -11.79 3.69 -10.75
CA GLY A 24 -12.24 5.02 -11.15
C GLY A 24 -12.06 6.12 -10.10
N TRP A 25 -11.15 5.94 -9.14
CA TRP A 25 -10.87 6.96 -8.13
C TRP A 25 -9.36 7.11 -7.86
N LYS A 26 -8.99 8.16 -7.15
CA LYS A 26 -7.60 8.45 -6.77
C LYS A 26 -7.47 8.54 -5.27
N ILE A 27 -6.36 8.04 -4.77
CA ILE A 27 -6.06 8.06 -3.35
C ILE A 27 -5.52 9.42 -2.91
N ASP A 28 -5.94 9.87 -1.74
CA ASP A 28 -5.32 10.95 -1.00
C ASP A 28 -4.32 10.34 -0.02
N PHE A 29 -3.03 10.53 -0.25
CA PHE A 29 -1.98 9.90 0.53
C PHE A 29 -1.97 10.34 1.99
N PHE A 30 -2.30 11.59 2.30
CA PHE A 30 -2.40 12.08 3.68
C PHE A 30 -3.55 11.41 4.42
N ARG A 31 -4.74 11.36 3.79
CA ARG A 31 -5.90 10.68 4.37
C ARG A 31 -5.65 9.18 4.54
N PHE A 32 -5.03 8.55 3.56
CA PHE A 32 -4.71 7.13 3.62
C PHE A 32 -3.72 6.82 4.73
N ARG A 33 -2.64 7.61 4.83
CA ARG A 33 -1.65 7.46 5.91
C ARG A 33 -2.26 7.65 7.29
N LYS A 34 -3.09 8.68 7.44
CA LYS A 34 -3.83 8.94 8.68
C LYS A 34 -4.78 7.80 9.01
N TRP A 35 -5.54 7.30 8.04
CA TRP A 35 -6.46 6.20 8.23
C TRP A 35 -5.77 4.90 8.64
N LEU A 36 -4.59 4.60 8.06
CA LEU A 36 -3.77 3.47 8.48
C LEU A 36 -3.35 3.57 9.94
N LYS A 37 -2.96 4.77 10.38
CA LYS A 37 -2.59 5.02 11.79
C LYS A 37 -3.80 4.86 12.72
N ASP A 38 -4.88 5.56 12.42
CA ASP A 38 -6.05 5.64 13.30
C ASP A 38 -6.77 4.29 13.42
N LYS A 39 -6.89 3.54 12.32
CA LYS A 39 -7.66 2.30 12.30
C LYS A 39 -6.84 1.06 12.66
N TYR A 40 -5.59 1.00 12.26
CA TYR A 40 -4.75 -0.19 12.40
C TYR A 40 -3.51 0.01 13.27
N GLY A 41 -3.35 1.18 13.89
CA GLY A 41 -2.19 1.48 14.72
C GLY A 41 -0.86 1.43 13.95
N VAL A 42 -0.90 1.82 12.66
CA VAL A 42 0.30 1.80 11.81
C VAL A 42 1.23 2.94 12.18
N ASP A 43 2.35 2.61 12.77
CA ASP A 43 3.40 3.57 13.10
C ASP A 43 4.29 3.86 11.90
N ARG A 44 4.72 2.82 11.18
CA ARG A 44 5.56 2.92 10.00
C ARG A 44 4.89 2.32 8.76
N ALA A 45 4.88 3.07 7.67
CA ALA A 45 4.29 2.64 6.41
C ALA A 45 5.36 2.64 5.30
N TYR A 46 5.78 1.46 4.87
CA TYR A 46 6.70 1.26 3.75
C TYR A 46 5.94 1.22 2.43
N TYR A 47 6.38 2.01 1.49
CA TYR A 47 5.82 2.09 0.15
C TYR A 47 6.87 1.61 -0.87
N PHE A 48 6.66 0.41 -1.41
CA PHE A 48 7.57 -0.23 -2.35
C PHE A 48 7.20 0.19 -3.77
N ILE A 49 8.15 0.78 -4.49
CA ILE A 49 7.93 1.35 -5.82
C ILE A 49 9.20 1.33 -6.65
N GLY A 50 9.04 1.18 -7.98
CA GLY A 50 10.16 1.36 -8.92
C GLY A 50 10.60 2.81 -8.99
N LEU A 51 11.89 3.04 -9.09
CA LEU A 51 12.45 4.39 -9.26
C LEU A 51 12.31 4.84 -10.71
N ILE A 52 11.43 5.80 -10.94
CA ILE A 52 11.21 6.45 -12.24
C ILE A 52 11.43 7.95 -12.06
N PRO A 53 12.50 8.55 -12.62
CA PRO A 53 12.88 9.94 -12.33
C PRO A 53 11.80 10.99 -12.58
N LYS A 54 10.94 10.79 -13.57
CA LYS A 54 9.82 11.70 -13.89
C LYS A 54 8.67 11.69 -12.87
N GLU A 55 8.66 10.73 -11.95
CA GLU A 55 7.63 10.61 -10.90
C GLU A 55 8.02 11.31 -9.59
N LYS A 56 8.98 12.21 -9.63
CA LYS A 56 9.54 12.92 -8.47
C LYS A 56 8.46 13.57 -7.61
N ASP A 57 7.50 14.26 -8.21
CA ASP A 57 6.45 14.97 -7.47
C ASP A 57 5.57 14.02 -6.66
N MET A 58 5.29 12.82 -7.21
CA MET A 58 4.56 11.78 -6.49
C MET A 58 5.38 11.27 -5.30
N TYR A 59 6.69 11.09 -5.46
CA TYR A 59 7.56 10.63 -4.37
C TYR A 59 7.62 11.66 -3.24
N GLU A 60 7.72 12.94 -3.57
CA GLU A 60 7.67 14.02 -2.57
C GLU A 60 6.32 14.05 -1.82
N ALA A 61 5.21 13.87 -2.54
CA ALA A 61 3.89 13.82 -1.92
C ALA A 61 3.75 12.62 -0.96
N LEU A 62 4.26 11.45 -1.32
CA LEU A 62 4.28 10.27 -0.46
C LEU A 62 5.11 10.49 0.80
N GLN A 63 6.32 11.07 0.66
CA GLN A 63 7.20 11.36 1.80
C GLN A 63 6.58 12.40 2.74
N LYS A 64 6.00 13.47 2.20
CA LYS A 64 5.28 14.49 2.99
C LYS A 64 4.08 13.91 3.73
N ALA A 65 3.41 12.93 3.15
CA ALA A 65 2.31 12.21 3.80
C ALA A 65 2.77 11.24 4.90
N GLY A 66 4.08 10.98 5.03
CA GLY A 66 4.66 10.15 6.09
C GLY A 66 4.85 8.68 5.69
N PHE A 67 5.00 8.39 4.39
CA PHE A 67 5.43 7.08 3.91
C PHE A 67 6.96 7.01 3.81
N THR A 68 7.51 5.85 4.14
CA THR A 68 8.92 5.53 3.89
C THR A 68 9.01 4.82 2.53
N LEU A 69 9.65 5.45 1.56
CA LEU A 69 9.79 4.90 0.22
C LEU A 69 10.92 3.88 0.17
N ILE A 70 10.64 2.73 -0.39
CA ILE A 70 11.62 1.69 -0.72
C ILE A 70 11.67 1.57 -2.23
N PHE A 71 12.75 2.04 -2.82
CA PHE A 71 12.93 2.04 -4.26
C PHE A 71 13.55 0.76 -4.77
N LYS A 72 13.01 0.26 -5.87
CA LYS A 72 13.61 -0.77 -6.71
C LYS A 72 14.20 -0.12 -7.95
N GLU A 73 15.42 -0.50 -8.31
CA GLU A 73 15.99 -0.13 -9.59
C GLU A 73 15.11 -0.68 -10.73
N VAL A 74 14.74 0.20 -11.65
CA VAL A 74 13.95 -0.15 -12.83
C VAL A 74 14.88 -0.28 -14.03
N VAL A 75 14.88 -1.45 -14.65
CA VAL A 75 15.54 -1.70 -15.92
C VAL A 75 14.52 -1.64 -17.03
N TYR A 76 14.94 -1.23 -18.22
CA TYR A 76 14.07 -1.18 -19.39
C TYR A 76 14.38 -2.38 -20.30
N ASP A 77 13.33 -3.01 -20.82
CA ASP A 77 13.50 -4.08 -21.81
C ASP A 77 13.84 -3.52 -23.22
N GLY A 78 14.03 -4.42 -24.18
CA GLY A 78 14.36 -4.03 -25.56
C GLY A 78 13.26 -3.22 -26.29
N GLU A 79 12.06 -3.15 -25.72
CA GLU A 79 10.93 -2.35 -26.22
C GLU A 79 10.77 -1.04 -25.43
N GLY A 80 11.68 -0.73 -24.50
CA GLY A 80 11.62 0.47 -23.64
C GLY A 80 10.58 0.42 -22.55
N LYS A 81 10.03 -0.76 -22.22
CA LYS A 81 9.09 -0.94 -21.11
C LYS A 81 9.84 -1.11 -19.78
N PRO A 82 9.43 -0.40 -18.72
CA PRO A 82 10.06 -0.55 -17.43
C PRO A 82 9.79 -1.94 -16.85
N LYS A 83 10.85 -2.60 -16.39
CA LYS A 83 10.82 -3.85 -15.63
C LYS A 83 11.41 -3.61 -14.25
N GLY A 84 10.65 -3.82 -13.23
CA GLY A 84 11.06 -3.71 -11.85
C GLY A 84 9.91 -4.14 -10.95
N ASN A 85 9.97 -5.41 -10.51
CA ASN A 85 9.02 -5.95 -9.55
C ASN A 85 9.59 -5.82 -8.14
N CYS A 86 8.83 -5.21 -7.23
CA CYS A 86 9.21 -5.00 -5.84
C CYS A 86 8.83 -6.14 -4.91
N ASP A 87 8.21 -7.21 -5.40
CA ASP A 87 7.62 -8.27 -4.57
C ASP A 87 8.66 -8.95 -3.69
N ALA A 88 9.82 -9.31 -4.26
CA ALA A 88 10.90 -9.96 -3.50
C ALA A 88 11.44 -9.04 -2.40
N ASP A 89 11.61 -7.74 -2.69
CA ASP A 89 12.09 -6.76 -1.71
C ASP A 89 11.09 -6.56 -0.58
N LEU A 90 9.80 -6.51 -0.90
CA LEU A 90 8.72 -6.40 0.08
C LEU A 90 8.68 -7.64 0.97
N VAL A 91 8.69 -8.84 0.39
CA VAL A 91 8.65 -10.11 1.13
C VAL A 91 9.87 -10.25 2.04
N LEU A 92 11.07 -9.97 1.53
CA LEU A 92 12.30 -10.05 2.31
C LEU A 92 12.29 -9.06 3.48
N ARG A 93 11.86 -7.80 3.23
CA ARG A 93 11.77 -6.79 4.29
C ARG A 93 10.77 -7.19 5.35
N ALA A 94 9.59 -7.67 4.96
CA ALA A 94 8.56 -8.11 5.89
C ALA A 94 9.05 -9.29 6.75
N ALA A 95 9.70 -10.29 6.12
CA ALA A 95 10.27 -11.42 6.84
C ALA A 95 11.35 -10.98 7.83
N ARG A 96 12.25 -10.07 7.43
CA ARG A 96 13.28 -9.53 8.31
C ARG A 96 12.66 -8.82 9.51
N ASP A 97 11.71 -7.93 9.31
CA ASP A 97 11.07 -7.18 10.39
C ASP A 97 10.32 -8.10 11.36
N VAL A 98 9.80 -9.25 10.88
CA VAL A 98 9.22 -10.29 11.74
C VAL A 98 10.28 -10.98 12.60
N TYR A 99 11.40 -11.38 12.02
CA TYR A 99 12.49 -12.06 12.75
C TYR A 99 13.20 -11.14 13.73
N GLU A 100 13.34 -9.86 13.39
CA GLU A 100 13.93 -8.83 14.27
C GLU A 100 12.94 -8.31 15.33
N ASP A 101 11.68 -8.79 15.31
CA ASP A 101 10.59 -8.32 16.17
C ASP A 101 10.39 -6.79 16.14
N SER A 102 10.62 -6.18 14.97
CA SER A 102 10.60 -4.73 14.77
C SER A 102 9.20 -4.13 14.93
N CYS A 103 8.15 -4.92 14.72
CA CYS A 103 6.76 -4.49 14.82
C CYS A 103 5.87 -5.56 15.46
N LYS A 104 4.72 -5.11 15.99
CA LYS A 104 3.75 -6.01 16.61
C LYS A 104 3.03 -6.85 15.57
N LYS A 105 2.47 -6.20 14.55
CA LYS A 105 1.78 -6.86 13.41
C LYS A 105 2.00 -6.09 12.12
N LEU A 106 1.76 -6.78 11.00
CA LEU A 106 1.87 -6.22 9.66
C LEU A 106 0.49 -6.04 9.02
N VAL A 107 0.33 -4.89 8.36
CA VAL A 107 -0.76 -4.61 7.42
C VAL A 107 -0.19 -4.74 6.02
N LEU A 108 -0.73 -5.62 5.20
CA LEU A 108 -0.29 -5.84 3.83
C LEU A 108 -1.25 -5.19 2.85
N VAL A 109 -0.76 -4.29 1.99
CA VAL A 109 -1.59 -3.58 1.00
C VAL A 109 -1.28 -4.13 -0.39
N THR A 110 -2.07 -5.08 -0.82
CA THR A 110 -1.99 -5.73 -2.14
C THR A 110 -3.26 -6.52 -2.46
N SER A 111 -3.52 -6.76 -3.72
CA SER A 111 -4.52 -7.70 -4.23
C SER A 111 -3.89 -8.86 -5.01
N ASP A 112 -2.55 -8.91 -5.05
CA ASP A 112 -1.79 -9.89 -5.82
C ASP A 112 -1.61 -11.21 -5.06
N GLY A 113 -1.90 -12.31 -5.76
CA GLY A 113 -1.79 -13.66 -5.21
C GLY A 113 -0.38 -14.15 -4.95
N ASP A 114 0.62 -13.54 -5.56
CA ASP A 114 2.03 -13.89 -5.36
C ASP A 114 2.47 -13.68 -3.91
N TYR A 115 1.77 -12.81 -3.17
CA TYR A 115 1.99 -12.60 -1.74
C TYR A 115 1.30 -13.64 -0.83
N ALA A 116 0.58 -14.63 -1.36
CA ALA A 116 -0.10 -15.63 -0.53
C ALA A 116 0.88 -16.41 0.36
N CYS A 117 2.11 -16.66 -0.10
CA CYS A 117 3.15 -17.30 0.71
C CYS A 117 3.55 -16.41 1.90
N LEU A 118 3.70 -15.10 1.71
CA LEU A 118 3.98 -14.16 2.80
C LEU A 118 2.81 -14.13 3.80
N VAL A 119 1.57 -14.09 3.32
CA VAL A 119 0.38 -14.09 4.18
C VAL A 119 0.37 -15.32 5.09
N LYS A 120 0.59 -16.52 4.56
CA LYS A 120 0.66 -17.77 5.34
C LYS A 120 1.76 -17.70 6.39
N PHE A 121 2.97 -17.26 6.01
CA PHE A 121 4.08 -17.07 6.93
C PHE A 121 3.71 -16.10 8.07
N LEU A 122 3.09 -14.98 7.76
CA LEU A 122 2.67 -13.99 8.76
C LEU A 122 1.58 -14.54 9.69
N GLN A 123 0.68 -15.39 9.18
CA GLN A 123 -0.32 -16.08 10.00
C GLN A 123 0.33 -17.10 10.95
N GLU A 124 1.24 -17.92 10.46
CA GLU A 124 2.01 -18.88 11.27
C GLU A 124 2.78 -18.19 12.41
N LYS A 125 3.34 -17.03 12.14
CA LYS A 125 4.06 -16.21 13.13
C LYS A 125 3.13 -15.34 14.01
N ASN A 126 1.83 -15.39 13.80
CA ASN A 126 0.85 -14.50 14.45
C ASN A 126 1.19 -13.01 14.26
N LYS A 127 1.72 -12.65 13.10
CA LYS A 127 2.18 -11.29 12.75
C LYS A 127 1.29 -10.58 11.73
N LEU A 128 0.29 -11.24 11.14
CA LEU A 128 -0.66 -10.59 10.23
C LEU A 128 -1.73 -9.81 10.99
N LYS A 129 -1.90 -8.53 10.67
CA LYS A 129 -3.05 -7.72 11.13
C LYS A 129 -4.23 -7.85 10.16
N ILE A 130 -4.00 -7.53 8.88
CA ILE A 130 -5.03 -7.53 7.83
C ILE A 130 -4.38 -7.38 6.46
N ILE A 131 -5.10 -7.82 5.42
CA ILE A 131 -4.83 -7.47 4.03
C ILE A 131 -5.76 -6.33 3.60
N LEU A 132 -5.21 -5.30 2.99
CA LEU A 132 -5.96 -4.21 2.38
C LEU A 132 -5.85 -4.35 0.87
N SER A 133 -6.95 -4.77 0.22
CA SER A 133 -6.96 -4.98 -1.22
C SER A 133 -7.29 -3.68 -1.95
N PRO A 134 -6.38 -3.16 -2.82
CA PRO A 134 -6.67 -2.04 -3.69
C PRO A 134 -7.74 -2.34 -4.74
N SER A 135 -7.85 -3.60 -5.12
CA SER A 135 -8.85 -4.08 -6.08
C SER A 135 -10.15 -4.43 -5.40
N VAL A 136 -11.26 -4.29 -6.13
CA VAL A 136 -12.56 -4.77 -5.68
C VAL A 136 -12.57 -6.29 -5.50
N GLN A 137 -13.52 -6.80 -4.72
CA GLN A 137 -13.59 -8.22 -4.35
C GLN A 137 -13.47 -9.17 -5.54
N LYS A 138 -14.09 -8.86 -6.68
CA LYS A 138 -14.05 -9.70 -7.89
C LYS A 138 -12.66 -9.80 -8.52
N ARG A 139 -11.82 -8.79 -8.33
CA ARG A 139 -10.46 -8.69 -8.91
C ARG A 139 -9.35 -9.02 -7.93
N CYS A 140 -9.66 -9.17 -6.65
CA CYS A 140 -8.70 -9.65 -5.66
C CYS A 140 -8.39 -11.12 -5.91
N SER A 141 -7.11 -11.49 -5.87
CA SER A 141 -6.66 -12.85 -6.16
C SER A 141 -7.35 -13.90 -5.29
N ILE A 142 -7.75 -15.00 -5.93
CA ILE A 142 -8.29 -16.17 -5.25
C ILE A 142 -7.27 -16.79 -4.28
N LEU A 143 -5.98 -16.70 -4.57
CA LEU A 143 -4.91 -17.20 -3.71
C LEU A 143 -4.88 -16.48 -2.37
N LEU A 144 -5.08 -15.16 -2.35
CA LEU A 144 -5.21 -14.40 -1.10
C LEU A 144 -6.47 -14.81 -0.33
N LYS A 145 -7.60 -14.94 -1.00
CA LYS A 145 -8.87 -15.38 -0.37
C LYS A 145 -8.76 -16.76 0.26
N ARG A 146 -8.05 -17.69 -0.38
CA ARG A 146 -7.82 -19.06 0.13
C ARG A 146 -6.95 -19.11 1.38
N THR A 147 -6.23 -18.06 1.73
CA THR A 147 -5.49 -17.99 3.00
C THR A 147 -6.40 -17.84 4.22
N ASN A 148 -7.68 -17.51 4.01
CA ASN A 148 -8.65 -17.16 5.06
C ASN A 148 -8.22 -15.98 5.94
N ALA A 149 -7.26 -15.17 5.49
CA ALA A 149 -6.87 -13.94 6.16
C ALA A 149 -7.99 -12.88 6.09
N PRO A 150 -8.11 -11.99 7.06
CA PRO A 150 -9.05 -10.89 6.97
C PRO A 150 -8.63 -9.93 5.83
N ILE A 151 -9.58 -9.61 4.95
CA ILE A 151 -9.37 -8.70 3.81
C ILE A 151 -10.38 -7.57 3.90
N THR A 152 -9.89 -6.33 3.83
CA THR A 152 -10.71 -5.13 3.60
C THR A 152 -10.43 -4.60 2.20
N TYR A 153 -11.47 -4.31 1.44
CA TYR A 153 -11.35 -3.74 0.10
C TYR A 153 -11.34 -2.22 0.19
N LEU A 154 -10.29 -1.55 -0.31
CA LEU A 154 -10.15 -0.10 -0.20
C LEU A 154 -11.28 0.66 -0.89
N ASN A 155 -11.90 0.05 -1.92
CA ASN A 155 -13.07 0.64 -2.58
C ASN A 155 -14.26 0.84 -1.62
N ASP A 156 -14.40 0.01 -0.60
CA ASP A 156 -15.52 0.10 0.37
C ASP A 156 -15.32 1.25 1.36
N VAL A 157 -14.11 1.75 1.47
CA VAL A 157 -13.74 2.88 2.35
C VAL A 157 -13.25 4.11 1.57
N LYS A 158 -13.45 4.13 0.26
CA LYS A 158 -12.97 5.20 -0.64
C LYS A 158 -13.34 6.61 -0.18
N ASN A 159 -14.53 6.79 0.38
CA ASN A 159 -14.99 8.08 0.91
C ASN A 159 -14.11 8.67 2.02
N LYS A 160 -13.33 7.82 2.71
CA LYS A 160 -12.42 8.23 3.79
C LYS A 160 -11.03 8.56 3.29
N ILE A 161 -10.60 7.94 2.17
CA ILE A 161 -9.21 7.93 1.72
C ILE A 161 -9.01 8.45 0.29
N SER A 162 -10.09 8.84 -0.42
CA SER A 162 -10.00 9.39 -1.76
C SER A 162 -9.80 10.89 -1.78
N LEU A 163 -9.21 11.39 -2.88
CA LEU A 163 -9.21 12.80 -3.19
C LEU A 163 -10.66 13.27 -3.41
N ASN A 164 -11.07 14.33 -2.70
CA ASN A 164 -12.36 14.95 -2.92
C ASN A 164 -12.31 15.76 -4.22
N ASN A 165 -13.22 15.48 -5.16
CA ASN A 165 -13.37 16.25 -6.40
C ASN A 165 -13.84 17.72 -6.17
N LYS A 166 -14.07 18.12 -4.91
CA LYS A 166 -14.53 19.48 -4.57
C LYS A 166 -13.41 20.52 -4.42
N GLU A 167 -12.14 20.14 -4.43
CA GLU A 167 -11.02 21.09 -4.34
C GLU A 167 -10.48 21.59 -5.69
N LYS A 168 -11.15 21.24 -6.79
CA LYS A 168 -10.92 21.83 -8.13
C LYS A 168 -12.03 22.81 -8.53
N ALA A 169 -12.40 23.73 -7.64
CA ALA A 169 -13.08 24.92 -8.09
C ALA A 169 -12.01 25.88 -8.65
N PRO A 170 -12.11 26.34 -9.91
CA PRO A 170 -11.19 27.36 -10.39
C PRO A 170 -11.42 28.62 -9.57
N ILE A 171 -10.34 29.23 -9.15
CA ILE A 171 -10.35 30.63 -8.68
C ILE A 171 -10.96 31.41 -9.83
N LYS A 172 -12.18 31.92 -9.66
CA LYS A 172 -12.73 32.93 -10.54
C LYS A 172 -11.92 34.20 -10.24
N ASP A 173 -11.08 34.59 -11.17
CA ASP A 173 -10.64 35.95 -11.29
C ASP A 173 -11.90 36.80 -11.52
N GLU A 174 -12.31 37.56 -10.53
CA GLU A 174 -13.26 38.64 -10.71
C GLU A 174 -12.48 39.92 -11.06
N PRO A 175 -13.06 40.77 -11.95
CA PRO A 175 -12.40 41.88 -12.63
C PRO A 175 -12.01 43.04 -11.73
#